data_bc870d825688c2b562712f7ae65a5dc8
#
_entry.id   bc870d825688c2b562712f7ae65a5dc8
#
_cell.length_a   1.000
_cell.length_b   1.000
_cell.length_c   1.000
_cell.angle_alpha   90.00
_cell.angle_beta   90.00
_cell.angle_gamma   90.00
#
_symmetry.space_group_name_H-M   'P 1'
#
loop_
_entity.id
_entity.type
_entity.pdbx_description
1 polymer ?
#
loop_
_entity_poly.entity_id
_entity_poly.type
_entity_poly.pdbx_seq_one_letter_code
_entity_poly.pdbx_strand_id
1 'polypeptide(L)'
;MRFPRKRLISTETLELMKKAAIGITIAQATAIVTVHAVDHMRKQRVPGGRHGFPTLEPADTQIPRGTVRTYTEGHSLYADMLHAIRNATDHVYFESFIWRADEWGQRFKDALIAAARRGVNVYCVYDGFGVLNQDPRFYFFPDIPHLWVRRFPAIRSGLLTLNLRNTGQDHRKILVVDSNVGFVGGYNIGNPFANEWRDTHVRVTGDAVWELENGFVDFWNHFKPHRAPQLPDTGAKKWHAEVTAAFNAPQRILYPIRGMYIDAIERATSHILITTAYFIPDKEILQALIAAAKRGVKVKVLIPEYSNHIMADWVARPYYGSLLREGIEIWLYQHAMVHSKTMSIDGMWSTIGTANIDRLSMRGNHEVNMQFHSRELAQHMEEIFDNDLTTARQYTIGEWEGRNMLTRITEYLLHPFEFMV
;
A
#
# COMPACT_ATOMS: atom_id res chain seq x y z
N MET A 1 18.73 40.16 42.37
CA MET A 1 18.83 38.78 42.90
C MET A 1 18.93 37.85 41.73
N ARG A 2 20.06 37.17 41.50
CA ARG A 2 20.24 36.11 40.50
C ARG A 2 19.86 34.80 41.16
N PHE A 3 18.80 34.15 40.76
CA PHE A 3 18.46 32.79 41.16
C PHE A 3 19.49 31.81 40.58
N PRO A 4 20.10 30.92 41.38
CA PRO A 4 21.01 29.90 40.88
C PRO A 4 20.16 28.90 40.09
N ARG A 5 20.45 28.73 38.78
CA ARG A 5 19.91 27.60 37.98
C ARG A 5 20.51 26.31 38.55
N LYS A 6 19.75 25.62 39.40
CA LYS A 6 20.09 24.23 39.77
C LYS A 6 20.11 23.41 38.49
N ARG A 7 21.26 22.87 38.12
CA ARG A 7 21.34 21.83 37.11
C ARG A 7 20.58 20.61 37.67
N LEU A 8 19.47 20.26 37.08
CA LEU A 8 18.60 19.14 37.49
C LEU A 8 19.31 17.78 37.35
N ILE A 9 20.40 17.67 36.61
CA ILE A 9 21.15 16.44 36.33
C ILE A 9 22.62 16.71 36.58
N SER A 10 23.33 15.80 37.29
CA SER A 10 24.78 15.91 37.51
C SER A 10 25.54 15.69 36.19
N THR A 11 26.75 16.24 36.10
CA THR A 11 27.64 16.04 34.93
C THR A 11 27.98 14.57 34.72
N GLU A 12 28.17 13.79 35.79
CA GLU A 12 28.40 12.35 35.71
C GLU A 12 27.19 11.58 35.16
N THR A 13 25.99 11.92 35.64
CA THR A 13 24.74 11.32 35.09
C THR A 13 24.59 11.63 33.61
N LEU A 14 24.90 12.86 33.17
CA LEU A 14 24.84 13.24 31.77
C LEU A 14 25.82 12.47 30.91
N GLU A 15 27.09 12.30 31.37
CA GLU A 15 28.07 11.49 30.66
C GLU A 15 27.71 10.00 30.61
N LEU A 16 27.13 9.46 31.68
CA LEU A 16 26.61 8.09 31.68
C LEU A 16 25.49 7.92 30.68
N MET A 17 24.53 8.87 30.62
CA MET A 17 23.45 8.87 29.64
C MET A 17 23.96 8.95 28.21
N LYS A 18 24.99 9.79 27.93
CA LYS A 18 25.62 9.87 26.61
C LYS A 18 26.26 8.55 26.20
N LYS A 19 27.03 7.92 27.09
CA LYS A 19 27.67 6.61 26.84
C LYS A 19 26.60 5.53 26.58
N ALA A 20 25.51 5.51 27.36
CA ALA A 20 24.40 4.59 27.15
C ALA A 20 23.72 4.82 25.81
N ALA A 21 23.44 6.09 25.45
CA ALA A 21 22.85 6.43 24.16
C ALA A 21 23.74 6.01 22.98
N ILE A 22 25.05 6.24 23.05
CA ILE A 22 26.01 5.79 22.03
C ILE A 22 25.99 4.26 21.93
N GLY A 23 26.03 3.56 23.05
CA GLY A 23 25.97 2.09 23.09
C GLY A 23 24.70 1.53 22.44
N ILE A 24 23.54 2.13 22.73
CA ILE A 24 22.27 1.77 22.12
C ILE A 24 22.29 2.03 20.60
N THR A 25 22.80 3.20 20.18
CA THR A 25 22.90 3.54 18.74
C THR A 25 23.80 2.55 17.98
N ILE A 26 24.94 2.16 18.56
CA ILE A 26 25.83 1.16 17.97
C ILE A 26 25.12 -0.20 17.89
N ALA A 27 24.43 -0.61 18.95
CA ALA A 27 23.68 -1.87 18.96
C ALA A 27 22.56 -1.88 17.89
N GLN A 28 21.85 -0.77 17.74
CA GLN A 28 20.82 -0.61 16.70
C GLN A 28 21.41 -0.68 15.28
N ALA A 29 22.51 0.06 15.02
CA ALA A 29 23.19 0.01 13.73
C ALA A 29 23.69 -1.41 13.41
N THR A 30 24.26 -2.11 14.40
CA THR A 30 24.69 -3.51 14.25
C THR A 30 23.49 -4.42 13.95
N ALA A 31 22.38 -4.25 14.64
CA ALA A 31 21.16 -5.03 14.40
C ALA A 31 20.64 -4.82 12.97
N ILE A 32 20.57 -3.57 12.50
CA ILE A 32 20.15 -3.24 11.12
C ILE A 32 21.05 -3.92 10.10
N VAL A 33 22.38 -3.77 10.22
CA VAL A 33 23.34 -4.39 9.29
C VAL A 33 23.22 -5.91 9.30
N THR A 34 23.11 -6.52 10.50
CA THR A 34 22.96 -7.97 10.64
C THR A 34 21.68 -8.48 9.99
N VAL A 35 20.56 -7.81 10.21
CA VAL A 35 19.26 -8.15 9.61
C VAL A 35 19.33 -8.08 8.10
N HIS A 36 19.94 -7.02 7.53
CA HIS A 36 20.12 -6.92 6.08
C HIS A 36 21.05 -7.98 5.50
N ALA A 37 22.16 -8.29 6.21
CA ALA A 37 23.08 -9.35 5.78
C ALA A 37 22.41 -10.73 5.80
N VAL A 38 21.65 -11.04 6.84
CA VAL A 38 20.87 -12.29 6.95
C VAL A 38 19.82 -12.37 5.84
N ASP A 39 19.11 -11.28 5.55
CA ASP A 39 18.12 -11.22 4.48
C ASP A 39 18.76 -11.47 3.10
N HIS A 40 19.90 -10.82 2.85
CA HIS A 40 20.65 -11.03 1.60
C HIS A 40 21.07 -12.49 1.43
N MET A 41 21.65 -13.11 2.48
CA MET A 41 22.02 -14.53 2.45
C MET A 41 20.81 -15.44 2.27
N ARG A 42 19.68 -15.10 2.87
CA ARG A 42 18.44 -15.87 2.76
C ARG A 42 17.85 -15.80 1.36
N LYS A 43 17.77 -14.60 0.76
CA LYS A 43 17.31 -14.41 -0.63
C LYS A 43 18.15 -15.20 -1.64
N GLN A 44 19.44 -15.39 -1.37
CA GLN A 44 20.32 -16.24 -2.19
C GLN A 44 20.04 -17.74 -2.01
N ARG A 45 19.47 -18.16 -0.87
CA ARG A 45 19.19 -19.57 -0.54
C ARG A 45 17.76 -19.99 -0.92
N VAL A 46 16.84 -19.04 -1.06
CA VAL A 46 15.53 -19.37 -1.61
C VAL A 46 15.77 -19.81 -3.05
N PRO A 47 15.49 -21.07 -3.41
CA PRO A 47 15.64 -21.49 -4.79
C PRO A 47 14.83 -20.51 -5.65
N GLY A 48 15.47 -19.90 -6.63
CA GLY A 48 14.83 -19.03 -7.62
C GLY A 48 13.90 -19.84 -8.55
N GLY A 49 13.20 -20.79 -7.99
CA GLY A 49 12.12 -21.50 -8.63
C GLY A 49 10.94 -20.55 -8.66
N ARG A 50 10.54 -20.14 -9.84
CA ARG A 50 9.24 -19.56 -10.13
C ARG A 50 8.16 -20.59 -9.78
N HIS A 51 7.93 -20.81 -8.51
CA HIS A 51 6.73 -21.50 -8.07
C HIS A 51 5.61 -20.48 -8.25
N GLY A 52 4.77 -20.71 -9.26
CA GLY A 52 3.58 -19.91 -9.45
C GLY A 52 2.77 -19.87 -8.15
N PHE A 53 2.19 -18.76 -7.86
CA PHE A 53 1.21 -18.62 -6.78
C PHE A 53 -0.19 -18.96 -7.31
N PRO A 54 -1.12 -19.40 -6.45
CA PRO A 54 -2.49 -19.67 -6.86
C PRO A 54 -3.15 -18.38 -7.35
N THR A 55 -3.75 -18.46 -8.51
CA THR A 55 -4.50 -17.35 -9.13
C THR A 55 -5.94 -17.78 -9.35
N LEU A 56 -6.84 -16.82 -9.32
CA LEU A 56 -8.19 -16.99 -9.82
C LEU A 56 -8.32 -16.26 -11.16
N GLU A 57 -9.10 -16.82 -12.07
CA GLU A 57 -9.42 -16.14 -13.31
C GLU A 57 -10.12 -14.82 -13.01
N PRO A 58 -9.84 -13.75 -13.79
CA PRO A 58 -10.50 -12.47 -13.59
C PRO A 58 -12.03 -12.60 -13.69
N ALA A 59 -12.71 -12.24 -12.61
CA ALA A 59 -14.17 -12.37 -12.51
C ALA A 59 -14.85 -11.00 -12.43
N ASP A 60 -15.95 -10.86 -13.14
CA ASP A 60 -16.83 -9.68 -13.08
C ASP A 60 -17.88 -9.88 -12.00
N THR A 61 -17.95 -8.93 -11.08
CA THR A 61 -18.96 -8.85 -10.02
C THR A 61 -19.85 -7.64 -10.26
N GLN A 62 -21.15 -7.80 -10.13
CA GLN A 62 -22.07 -6.69 -10.27
C GLN A 62 -22.06 -5.79 -9.04
N ILE A 63 -22.03 -4.51 -9.27
CA ILE A 63 -22.21 -3.48 -8.25
C ILE A 63 -23.34 -2.53 -8.71
N PRO A 64 -23.93 -1.73 -7.82
CA PRO A 64 -24.91 -0.73 -8.25
C PRO A 64 -24.34 0.18 -9.34
N ARG A 65 -24.96 0.14 -10.52
CA ARG A 65 -24.62 0.95 -11.72
C ARG A 65 -23.23 0.73 -12.29
N GLY A 66 -22.74 -0.50 -12.26
CA GLY A 66 -21.47 -0.85 -12.87
C GLY A 66 -21.03 -2.25 -12.57
N THR A 67 -19.77 -2.54 -12.90
CA THR A 67 -19.14 -3.81 -12.62
C THR A 67 -17.77 -3.60 -11.98
N VAL A 68 -17.34 -4.56 -11.18
CA VAL A 68 -15.96 -4.68 -10.69
C VAL A 68 -15.39 -5.97 -11.22
N ARG A 69 -14.30 -5.89 -11.99
CA ARG A 69 -13.49 -7.04 -12.36
C ARG A 69 -12.27 -7.11 -11.45
N THR A 70 -12.07 -8.26 -10.81
CA THR A 70 -10.97 -8.48 -9.86
C THR A 70 -9.85 -9.27 -10.53
N TYR A 71 -8.61 -8.85 -10.31
CA TYR A 71 -7.39 -9.48 -10.81
C TYR A 71 -6.52 -9.91 -9.62
N THR A 72 -6.01 -11.12 -9.69
CA THR A 72 -5.09 -11.71 -8.70
C THR A 72 -3.68 -11.93 -9.26
N GLU A 73 -3.47 -11.62 -10.55
CA GLU A 73 -2.18 -11.69 -11.23
C GLU A 73 -2.00 -10.52 -12.21
N GLY A 74 -0.73 -10.18 -12.52
CA GLY A 74 -0.42 -8.95 -13.24
C GLY A 74 -0.60 -9.01 -14.76
N HIS A 75 -0.50 -10.18 -15.40
CA HIS A 75 -0.57 -10.29 -16.86
C HIS A 75 -1.93 -9.90 -17.42
N SER A 76 -3.02 -10.49 -16.87
CA SER A 76 -4.39 -10.17 -17.28
C SER A 76 -4.73 -8.72 -16.96
N LEU A 77 -4.31 -8.24 -15.77
CA LEU A 77 -4.49 -6.84 -15.40
C LEU A 77 -3.84 -5.90 -16.40
N TYR A 78 -2.55 -6.11 -16.71
CA TYR A 78 -1.82 -5.20 -17.62
C TYR A 78 -2.34 -5.29 -19.05
N ALA A 79 -2.80 -6.47 -19.49
CA ALA A 79 -3.45 -6.61 -20.78
C ALA A 79 -4.70 -5.72 -20.89
N ASP A 80 -5.57 -5.75 -19.87
CA ASP A 80 -6.78 -4.93 -19.82
C ASP A 80 -6.48 -3.43 -19.66
N MET A 81 -5.51 -3.06 -18.82
CA MET A 81 -5.06 -1.66 -18.69
C MET A 81 -4.52 -1.11 -20.01
N LEU A 82 -3.65 -1.85 -20.69
CA LEU A 82 -3.10 -1.47 -21.99
C LEU A 82 -4.18 -1.43 -23.08
N HIS A 83 -5.15 -2.35 -23.03
CA HIS A 83 -6.31 -2.33 -23.93
C HIS A 83 -7.12 -1.04 -23.73
N ALA A 84 -7.41 -0.66 -22.50
CA ALA A 84 -8.12 0.58 -22.19
C ALA A 84 -7.37 1.82 -22.73
N ILE A 85 -6.06 1.94 -22.46
CA ILE A 85 -5.23 3.06 -22.96
C ILE A 85 -5.19 3.13 -24.49
N ARG A 86 -5.09 1.97 -25.18
CA ARG A 86 -5.07 1.92 -26.63
C ARG A 86 -6.38 2.35 -27.28
N ASN A 87 -7.51 2.12 -26.60
CA ASN A 87 -8.85 2.47 -27.08
C ASN A 87 -9.36 3.80 -26.53
N ALA A 88 -8.55 4.52 -25.75
CA ALA A 88 -8.89 5.85 -25.25
C ALA A 88 -9.20 6.82 -26.39
N THR A 89 -10.25 7.64 -26.19
CA THR A 89 -10.75 8.60 -27.18
C THR A 89 -10.72 10.05 -26.72
N ASP A 90 -10.75 10.30 -25.41
CA ASP A 90 -10.79 11.65 -24.81
C ASP A 90 -9.62 11.88 -23.86
N HIS A 91 -9.54 11.12 -22.78
CA HIS A 91 -8.45 11.31 -21.81
C HIS A 91 -7.99 10.03 -21.12
N VAL A 92 -6.72 10.06 -20.65
CA VAL A 92 -6.11 9.03 -19.81
C VAL A 92 -5.49 9.71 -18.59
N TYR A 93 -5.91 9.33 -17.40
CA TYR A 93 -5.29 9.66 -16.11
C TYR A 93 -4.52 8.45 -15.62
N PHE A 94 -3.21 8.57 -15.52
CA PHE A 94 -2.32 7.48 -15.13
C PHE A 94 -1.47 7.89 -13.93
N GLU A 95 -1.47 7.10 -12.88
CA GLU A 95 -0.73 7.33 -11.65
C GLU A 95 -0.11 6.03 -11.13
N SER A 96 1.19 6.05 -10.82
CA SER A 96 1.91 4.87 -10.33
C SER A 96 3.01 5.24 -9.35
N PHE A 97 3.12 4.47 -8.26
CA PHE A 97 4.22 4.63 -7.31
C PHE A 97 5.54 4.10 -7.88
N ILE A 98 5.59 2.82 -8.26
CA ILE A 98 6.75 2.24 -8.93
C ILE A 98 6.41 1.98 -10.39
N TRP A 99 7.20 2.57 -11.25
CA TRP A 99 7.15 2.31 -12.69
C TRP A 99 8.55 1.93 -13.17
N ARG A 100 8.79 0.66 -13.45
CA ARG A 100 10.12 0.15 -13.76
C ARG A 100 10.52 0.43 -15.21
N ALA A 101 11.83 0.62 -15.40
CA ALA A 101 12.44 0.74 -16.71
C ALA A 101 12.71 -0.66 -17.32
N ASP A 102 11.66 -1.45 -17.50
CA ASP A 102 11.70 -2.80 -18.05
C ASP A 102 10.67 -2.97 -19.18
N GLU A 103 10.48 -4.20 -19.66
CA GLU A 103 9.61 -4.48 -20.81
C GLU A 103 8.17 -4.01 -20.56
N TRP A 104 7.57 -4.37 -19.42
CA TRP A 104 6.21 -3.93 -19.11
C TRP A 104 6.14 -2.41 -18.93
N GLY A 105 7.11 -1.83 -18.23
CA GLY A 105 7.18 -0.37 -18.09
C GLY A 105 7.26 0.33 -19.45
N GLN A 106 8.03 -0.20 -20.39
CA GLN A 106 8.15 0.35 -21.74
C GLN A 106 6.84 0.24 -22.52
N ARG A 107 6.15 -0.90 -22.44
CA ARG A 107 4.82 -1.09 -23.07
C ARG A 107 3.79 -0.06 -22.61
N PHE A 108 3.75 0.25 -21.31
CA PHE A 108 2.88 1.30 -20.77
C PHE A 108 3.29 2.69 -21.29
N LYS A 109 4.58 3.00 -21.27
CA LYS A 109 5.10 4.27 -21.78
C LYS A 109 4.74 4.49 -23.24
N ASP A 110 4.95 3.48 -24.08
CA ASP A 110 4.64 3.53 -25.50
C ASP A 110 3.14 3.68 -25.75
N ALA A 111 2.29 3.00 -24.98
CA ALA A 111 0.83 3.12 -25.09
C ALA A 111 0.34 4.54 -24.74
N LEU A 112 0.87 5.14 -23.66
CA LEU A 112 0.53 6.52 -23.26
C LEU A 112 0.98 7.54 -24.31
N ILE A 113 2.21 7.41 -24.84
CA ILE A 113 2.72 8.28 -25.93
C ILE A 113 1.87 8.11 -27.19
N ALA A 114 1.51 6.87 -27.55
CA ALA A 114 0.67 6.60 -28.71
C ALA A 114 -0.75 7.18 -28.55
N ALA A 115 -1.33 7.12 -27.36
CA ALA A 115 -2.61 7.77 -27.06
C ALA A 115 -2.52 9.30 -27.26
N ALA A 116 -1.49 9.95 -26.72
CA ALA A 116 -1.29 11.39 -26.90
C ALA A 116 -1.11 11.77 -28.39
N ARG A 117 -0.37 10.97 -29.17
CA ARG A 117 -0.21 11.18 -30.63
C ARG A 117 -1.53 11.04 -31.40
N ARG A 118 -2.51 10.30 -30.90
CA ARG A 118 -3.87 10.23 -31.48
C ARG A 118 -4.74 11.43 -31.11
N GLY A 119 -4.25 12.34 -30.22
CA GLY A 119 -4.99 13.50 -29.76
C GLY A 119 -5.71 13.27 -28.42
N VAL A 120 -5.52 12.14 -27.76
CA VAL A 120 -6.04 11.84 -26.43
C VAL A 120 -5.24 12.63 -25.38
N ASN A 121 -5.93 13.27 -24.43
CA ASN A 121 -5.29 14.03 -23.37
C ASN A 121 -4.73 13.10 -22.30
N VAL A 122 -3.42 12.94 -22.21
CA VAL A 122 -2.74 12.04 -21.28
C VAL A 122 -2.11 12.82 -20.15
N TYR A 123 -2.54 12.52 -18.92
CA TYR A 123 -2.01 13.09 -17.69
C TYR A 123 -1.37 11.98 -16.86
N CYS A 124 -0.05 12.04 -16.72
CA CYS A 124 0.73 10.99 -16.11
C CYS A 124 1.45 11.50 -14.85
N VAL A 125 1.28 10.77 -13.73
CA VAL A 125 2.00 11.01 -12.48
C VAL A 125 2.77 9.76 -12.10
N TYR A 126 4.02 9.93 -11.67
CA TYR A 126 4.79 8.85 -11.05
C TYR A 126 5.61 9.36 -9.88
N ASP A 127 5.77 8.53 -8.86
CA ASP A 127 6.50 8.91 -7.66
C ASP A 127 8.02 8.85 -7.87
N GLY A 128 8.73 9.89 -7.45
CA GLY A 128 10.17 10.00 -7.63
C GLY A 128 10.98 9.11 -6.70
N PHE A 129 10.44 8.72 -5.54
CA PHE A 129 11.09 7.78 -4.62
C PHE A 129 10.95 6.35 -5.13
N GLY A 130 9.76 5.97 -5.58
CA GLY A 130 9.51 4.64 -6.13
C GLY A 130 10.35 4.27 -7.36
N VAL A 131 10.96 5.28 -8.02
CA VAL A 131 11.79 5.09 -9.22
C VAL A 131 13.27 5.43 -9.03
N LEU A 132 13.74 5.67 -7.80
CA LEU A 132 15.12 6.09 -7.52
C LEU A 132 16.19 5.11 -8.04
N ASN A 133 15.90 3.83 -8.06
CA ASN A 133 16.82 2.77 -8.47
C ASN A 133 16.67 2.36 -9.94
N GLN A 134 15.94 3.14 -10.76
CA GLN A 134 15.70 2.88 -12.16
C GLN A 134 16.61 3.75 -13.05
N ASP A 135 16.80 3.37 -14.34
CA ASP A 135 17.52 4.21 -15.30
C ASP A 135 16.78 5.53 -15.51
N PRO A 136 17.37 6.69 -15.18
CA PRO A 136 16.71 7.99 -15.36
C PRO A 136 16.32 8.31 -16.79
N ARG A 137 17.02 7.73 -17.81
CA ARG A 137 16.72 7.97 -19.22
C ARG A 137 15.36 7.43 -19.62
N PHE A 138 14.90 6.40 -18.94
CA PHE A 138 13.56 5.85 -19.17
C PHE A 138 12.46 6.90 -18.94
N TYR A 139 12.66 7.86 -18.03
CA TYR A 139 11.67 8.88 -17.67
C TYR A 139 11.74 10.16 -18.52
N PHE A 140 12.50 10.14 -19.60
CA PHE A 140 12.41 11.18 -20.60
C PHE A 140 11.25 10.89 -21.55
N PHE A 141 10.27 11.79 -21.54
CA PHE A 141 9.12 11.75 -22.43
C PHE A 141 9.29 12.78 -23.55
N PRO A 142 8.77 12.52 -24.76
CA PRO A 142 8.79 13.50 -25.83
C PRO A 142 7.91 14.70 -25.47
N ASP A 143 8.34 15.89 -25.85
CA ASP A 143 7.53 17.11 -25.76
C ASP A 143 6.56 17.14 -26.94
N ILE A 144 5.38 16.59 -26.75
CA ILE A 144 4.31 16.49 -27.75
C ILE A 144 3.00 17.01 -27.18
N PRO A 145 2.09 17.53 -28.06
CA PRO A 145 0.74 17.91 -27.62
C PRO A 145 0.02 16.76 -26.89
N HIS A 146 -0.87 17.11 -25.99
CA HIS A 146 -1.73 16.17 -25.25
C HIS A 146 -1.00 15.24 -24.27
N LEU A 147 0.30 15.42 -23.99
CA LEU A 147 1.04 14.62 -23.02
C LEU A 147 1.59 15.51 -21.90
N TRP A 148 1.12 15.32 -20.69
CA TRP A 148 1.62 16.00 -19.50
C TRP A 148 2.09 14.97 -18.47
N VAL A 149 3.37 15.08 -18.10
CA VAL A 149 4.00 14.15 -17.17
C VAL A 149 4.48 14.89 -15.94
N ARG A 150 4.12 14.37 -14.77
CA ARG A 150 4.56 14.87 -13.47
C ARG A 150 5.35 13.81 -12.72
N ARG A 151 6.62 14.06 -12.48
CA ARG A 151 7.39 13.34 -11.47
C ARG A 151 7.08 13.95 -10.09
N PHE A 152 6.46 13.17 -9.19
CA PHE A 152 6.28 13.59 -7.82
C PHE A 152 7.62 13.57 -7.07
N PRO A 153 7.99 14.57 -6.26
CA PRO A 153 9.33 14.66 -5.69
C PRO A 153 9.67 13.50 -4.75
N ALA A 154 10.83 12.85 -4.94
CA ALA A 154 11.32 11.77 -4.09
C ALA A 154 11.57 12.22 -2.63
N ILE A 155 12.04 13.45 -2.46
CA ILE A 155 12.27 14.07 -1.15
C ILE A 155 11.37 15.30 -1.06
N ARG A 156 10.51 15.31 -0.06
CA ARG A 156 9.61 16.42 0.20
C ARG A 156 10.27 17.42 1.14
N SER A 157 10.11 18.70 0.87
CA SER A 157 10.67 19.77 1.70
C SER A 157 10.12 19.75 3.14
N GLY A 158 8.96 19.14 3.35
CA GLY A 158 8.37 18.96 4.68
C GLY A 158 9.23 18.15 5.64
N LEU A 159 10.04 17.21 5.13
CA LEU A 159 11.01 16.47 5.94
C LEU A 159 12.11 17.39 6.50
N LEU A 160 12.54 18.39 5.72
CA LEU A 160 13.55 19.36 6.13
C LEU A 160 12.98 20.49 7.01
N THR A 161 11.73 20.84 6.81
CA THR A 161 11.05 21.96 7.47
C THR A 161 10.12 21.53 8.60
N LEU A 162 10.04 20.22 8.91
CA LEU A 162 9.10 19.62 9.87
C LEU A 162 7.63 19.97 9.59
N ASN A 163 7.31 20.22 8.32
CA ASN A 163 5.96 20.52 7.88
C ASN A 163 5.26 19.23 7.43
N LEU A 164 4.42 18.67 8.29
CA LEU A 164 3.69 17.42 8.03
C LEU A 164 2.80 17.46 6.78
N ARG A 165 2.35 18.63 6.35
CA ARG A 165 1.55 18.79 5.12
C ARG A 165 2.35 18.60 3.84
N ASN A 166 3.65 18.70 3.91
CA ASN A 166 4.54 18.55 2.77
C ASN A 166 5.49 17.35 2.96
N THR A 167 4.97 16.28 3.49
CA THR A 167 5.59 14.97 3.64
C THR A 167 4.79 13.93 2.84
N GLY A 168 5.19 12.66 2.93
CA GLY A 168 4.51 11.56 2.28
C GLY A 168 4.86 11.40 0.80
N GLN A 169 4.75 10.18 0.35
CA GLN A 169 4.96 9.75 -1.02
C GLN A 169 3.61 9.56 -1.70
N ASP A 170 3.61 9.57 -3.01
CA ASP A 170 2.43 9.22 -3.79
C ASP A 170 2.39 7.71 -4.01
N HIS A 171 1.77 7.00 -3.08
CA HIS A 171 1.70 5.53 -3.12
C HIS A 171 0.45 5.01 -3.86
N ARG A 172 -0.30 5.90 -4.51
CA ARG A 172 -1.51 5.54 -5.27
C ARG A 172 -1.15 4.88 -6.60
N LYS A 173 -2.06 4.06 -7.09
CA LYS A 173 -1.97 3.36 -8.36
C LYS A 173 -3.34 3.42 -9.01
N ILE A 174 -3.50 4.38 -9.91
CA ILE A 174 -4.79 4.70 -10.55
C ILE A 174 -4.59 4.76 -12.07
N LEU A 175 -5.51 4.17 -12.80
CA LEU A 175 -5.70 4.45 -14.21
C LEU A 175 -7.19 4.75 -14.41
N VAL A 176 -7.50 5.89 -15.03
CA VAL A 176 -8.85 6.21 -15.50
C VAL A 176 -8.79 6.54 -16.98
N VAL A 177 -9.72 5.98 -17.74
CA VAL A 177 -9.83 6.21 -19.19
C VAL A 177 -11.25 6.66 -19.52
N ASP A 178 -11.35 7.84 -20.15
CA ASP A 178 -12.57 8.41 -20.71
C ASP A 178 -13.76 8.48 -19.73
N SER A 179 -13.49 8.61 -18.41
CA SER A 179 -14.51 8.54 -17.32
C SER A 179 -15.37 7.26 -17.34
N ASN A 180 -15.00 6.25 -18.12
CA ASN A 180 -15.79 5.03 -18.34
C ASN A 180 -15.23 3.80 -17.65
N VAL A 181 -13.91 3.75 -17.49
CA VAL A 181 -13.21 2.64 -16.81
C VAL A 181 -12.13 3.18 -15.91
N GLY A 182 -12.09 2.65 -14.69
CA GLY A 182 -11.07 2.96 -13.68
C GLY A 182 -10.39 1.70 -13.18
N PHE A 183 -9.10 1.77 -12.84
CA PHE A 183 -8.33 0.70 -12.24
C PHE A 183 -7.69 1.21 -10.96
N VAL A 184 -7.72 0.38 -9.90
CA VAL A 184 -7.09 0.68 -8.61
C VAL A 184 -6.72 -0.62 -7.87
N GLY A 185 -5.63 -0.58 -7.11
CA GLY A 185 -5.18 -1.71 -6.29
C GLY A 185 -3.70 -1.65 -5.97
N GLY A 186 -3.12 -2.79 -5.59
CA GLY A 186 -1.74 -2.83 -5.10
C GLY A 186 -0.68 -2.93 -6.20
N TYR A 187 -1.00 -3.40 -7.41
CA TYR A 187 -0.03 -3.60 -8.49
C TYR A 187 0.67 -2.31 -8.91
N ASN A 188 2.01 -2.32 -8.87
CA ASN A 188 2.88 -1.37 -9.54
C ASN A 188 3.11 -1.79 -11.00
N ILE A 189 3.89 -1.03 -11.78
CA ILE A 189 4.18 -1.35 -13.19
C ILE A 189 5.61 -1.87 -13.34
N GLY A 190 5.76 -3.09 -13.85
CA GLY A 190 7.05 -3.72 -14.12
C GLY A 190 7.03 -5.25 -14.10
N ASN A 191 8.10 -5.86 -14.62
CA ASN A 191 8.22 -7.31 -14.78
C ASN A 191 8.07 -8.10 -13.46
N PRO A 192 8.69 -7.70 -12.32
CA PRO A 192 8.52 -8.45 -11.08
C PRO A 192 7.07 -8.48 -10.59
N PHE A 193 6.35 -7.37 -10.75
CA PHE A 193 4.97 -7.27 -10.31
C PHE A 193 4.04 -8.10 -11.19
N ALA A 194 4.31 -8.19 -12.50
CA ALA A 194 3.54 -9.02 -13.42
C ALA A 194 3.75 -10.52 -13.17
N ASN A 195 4.96 -10.94 -12.79
CA ASN A 195 5.38 -12.33 -12.86
C ASN A 195 5.58 -13.02 -11.49
N GLU A 196 5.96 -12.26 -10.45
CA GLU A 196 6.49 -12.81 -9.22
C GLU A 196 5.66 -12.44 -7.98
N TRP A 197 4.85 -11.37 -8.08
CA TRP A 197 4.10 -10.84 -6.95
C TRP A 197 2.63 -11.24 -7.04
N ARG A 198 2.09 -11.71 -5.93
CA ARG A 198 0.66 -11.90 -5.74
C ARG A 198 0.07 -10.59 -5.21
N ASP A 199 -0.75 -9.92 -6.00
CA ASP A 199 -1.42 -8.68 -5.57
C ASP A 199 -2.90 -8.71 -5.98
N THR A 200 -3.69 -7.76 -5.53
CA THR A 200 -5.08 -7.58 -5.92
C THR A 200 -5.30 -6.20 -6.53
N HIS A 201 -5.95 -6.17 -7.68
CA HIS A 201 -6.34 -4.95 -8.40
C HIS A 201 -7.74 -5.11 -8.94
N VAL A 202 -8.45 -4.03 -9.08
CA VAL A 202 -9.79 -4.05 -9.68
C VAL A 202 -9.90 -3.09 -10.84
N ARG A 203 -10.70 -3.49 -11.83
CA ARG A 203 -11.25 -2.62 -12.86
C ARG A 203 -12.68 -2.30 -12.48
N VAL A 204 -13.03 -1.03 -12.42
CA VAL A 204 -14.36 -0.53 -12.12
C VAL A 204 -14.93 0.11 -13.35
N THR A 205 -16.21 -0.13 -13.64
CA THR A 205 -16.97 0.54 -14.70
C THR A 205 -18.23 1.18 -14.14
N GLY A 206 -18.85 2.05 -14.92
CA GLY A 206 -20.07 2.75 -14.52
C GLY A 206 -19.81 3.96 -13.63
N ASP A 207 -20.85 4.42 -12.92
CA ASP A 207 -20.83 5.68 -12.17
C ASP A 207 -19.74 5.76 -11.08
N ALA A 208 -19.28 4.61 -10.55
CA ALA A 208 -18.25 4.53 -9.51
C ALA A 208 -16.84 4.92 -10.02
N VAL A 209 -16.61 4.99 -11.32
CA VAL A 209 -15.36 5.47 -11.92
C VAL A 209 -15.06 6.92 -11.50
N TRP A 210 -16.10 7.73 -11.32
CA TRP A 210 -15.98 9.11 -10.86
C TRP A 210 -15.21 9.23 -9.54
N GLU A 211 -15.32 8.27 -8.64
CA GLU A 211 -14.60 8.25 -7.37
C GLU A 211 -13.07 8.31 -7.60
N LEU A 212 -12.55 7.49 -8.51
CA LEU A 212 -11.13 7.46 -8.85
C LEU A 212 -10.71 8.70 -9.67
N GLU A 213 -11.55 9.10 -10.62
CA GLU A 213 -11.33 10.27 -11.45
C GLU A 213 -11.20 11.55 -10.59
N ASN A 214 -12.15 11.77 -9.68
CA ASN A 214 -12.14 12.91 -8.77
C ASN A 214 -10.88 12.94 -7.91
N GLY A 215 -10.45 11.80 -7.38
CA GLY A 215 -9.23 11.69 -6.60
C GLY A 215 -7.96 12.01 -7.39
N PHE A 216 -7.89 11.59 -8.67
CA PHE A 216 -6.80 11.98 -9.56
C PHE A 216 -6.83 13.47 -9.90
N VAL A 217 -7.99 14.01 -10.27
CA VAL A 217 -8.17 15.43 -10.62
C VAL A 217 -7.77 16.35 -9.47
N ASP A 218 -8.20 16.05 -8.23
CA ASP A 218 -7.83 16.81 -7.05
C ASP A 218 -6.31 16.81 -6.82
N PHE A 219 -5.67 15.65 -6.93
CA PHE A 219 -4.22 15.53 -6.79
C PHE A 219 -3.48 16.27 -7.92
N TRP A 220 -3.87 16.03 -9.16
CA TRP A 220 -3.27 16.69 -10.32
C TRP A 220 -3.33 18.21 -10.17
N ASN A 221 -4.51 18.76 -9.91
CA ASN A 221 -4.71 20.19 -9.79
C ASN A 221 -3.87 20.81 -8.66
N HIS A 222 -3.60 20.05 -7.59
CA HIS A 222 -2.75 20.50 -6.49
C HIS A 222 -1.25 20.44 -6.82
N PHE A 223 -0.81 19.43 -7.58
CA PHE A 223 0.62 19.15 -7.77
C PHE A 223 1.10 19.28 -9.23
N LYS A 224 0.24 19.60 -10.18
CA LYS A 224 0.57 19.68 -11.61
C LYS A 224 1.78 20.57 -11.91
N PRO A 225 2.50 20.33 -13.04
CA PRO A 225 3.48 21.28 -13.53
C PRO A 225 2.84 22.65 -13.80
N HIS A 226 3.62 23.73 -13.63
CA HIS A 226 3.08 25.09 -13.74
C HIS A 226 2.39 25.37 -15.09
N ARG A 227 2.93 24.82 -16.19
CA ARG A 227 2.39 25.00 -17.55
C ARG A 227 1.31 23.99 -17.94
N ALA A 228 1.08 22.98 -17.13
CA ALA A 228 0.07 21.97 -17.41
C ALA A 228 -1.35 22.50 -17.14
N PRO A 229 -2.34 22.08 -17.91
CA PRO A 229 -3.71 22.54 -17.73
C PRO A 229 -4.25 22.08 -16.38
N GLN A 230 -5.19 22.88 -15.86
CA GLN A 230 -6.02 22.47 -14.74
C GLN A 230 -7.14 21.59 -15.27
N LEU A 231 -7.37 20.47 -14.59
CA LEU A 231 -8.47 19.59 -14.92
C LEU A 231 -9.78 20.13 -14.32
N PRO A 232 -10.90 19.98 -15.05
CA PRO A 232 -12.19 20.39 -14.53
C PRO A 232 -12.61 19.51 -13.36
N ASP A 233 -13.07 20.14 -12.28
CA ASP A 233 -13.78 19.45 -11.22
C ASP A 233 -15.25 19.35 -11.62
N THR A 234 -15.68 18.16 -12.02
CA THR A 234 -17.04 17.93 -12.48
C THR A 234 -18.06 17.73 -11.35
N GLY A 235 -17.58 17.65 -10.10
CA GLY A 235 -18.40 17.34 -8.94
C GLY A 235 -19.10 15.97 -9.02
N ALA A 236 -19.58 15.47 -7.91
CA ALA A 236 -20.35 14.22 -7.90
C ALA A 236 -21.73 14.45 -8.51
N LYS A 237 -22.03 13.75 -9.59
CA LYS A 237 -23.36 13.80 -10.21
C LYS A 237 -24.40 13.05 -9.37
N LYS A 238 -23.98 12.06 -8.57
CA LYS A 238 -24.85 11.21 -7.73
C LYS A 238 -24.08 10.74 -6.50
N TRP A 239 -24.79 10.57 -5.39
CA TRP A 239 -24.28 9.93 -4.19
C TRP A 239 -24.48 8.42 -4.27
N HIS A 240 -23.41 7.67 -4.11
CA HIS A 240 -23.44 6.20 -4.01
C HIS A 240 -22.93 5.83 -2.61
N ALA A 241 -23.82 5.35 -1.75
CA ALA A 241 -23.47 4.87 -0.44
C ALA A 241 -22.76 3.50 -0.51
N GLU A 242 -23.00 2.75 -1.57
CA GLU A 242 -22.52 1.37 -1.72
C GLU A 242 -21.08 1.27 -2.25
N VAL A 243 -20.61 2.30 -2.96
CA VAL A 243 -19.27 2.33 -3.53
C VAL A 243 -18.68 3.71 -3.35
N THR A 244 -17.60 3.83 -2.61
CA THR A 244 -16.90 5.09 -2.39
C THR A 244 -15.38 4.88 -2.35
N ALA A 245 -14.60 5.92 -2.66
CA ALA A 245 -13.17 5.92 -2.49
C ALA A 245 -12.73 6.83 -1.34
N ALA A 246 -11.86 6.34 -0.49
CA ALA A 246 -11.20 7.09 0.56
C ALA A 246 -9.77 7.45 0.12
N PHE A 247 -9.43 8.73 0.15
CA PHE A 247 -8.11 9.24 -0.23
C PHE A 247 -7.39 9.84 0.96
N ASN A 248 -6.22 9.31 1.32
CA ASN A 248 -5.33 10.00 2.23
C ASN A 248 -4.69 11.19 1.54
N ALA A 249 -4.79 12.35 2.13
CA ALA A 249 -4.30 13.62 1.62
C ALA A 249 -3.42 14.34 2.68
N PRO A 250 -2.13 13.98 2.80
CA PRO A 250 -1.21 14.56 3.78
C PRO A 250 -1.15 16.08 3.74
N GLN A 251 -1.25 16.69 2.54
CA GLN A 251 -1.26 18.16 2.37
C GLN A 251 -2.44 18.84 3.09
N ARG A 252 -3.53 18.09 3.33
CA ARG A 252 -4.72 18.54 4.06
C ARG A 252 -4.78 17.99 5.49
N ILE A 253 -3.83 17.12 5.87
CA ILE A 253 -3.83 16.34 7.14
C ILE A 253 -5.14 15.51 7.24
N LEU A 254 -5.57 14.91 6.14
CA LEU A 254 -6.75 14.06 6.05
C LEU A 254 -6.33 12.62 5.79
N TYR A 255 -6.80 11.71 6.65
CA TYR A 255 -6.47 10.29 6.59
C TYR A 255 -7.72 9.42 6.80
N PRO A 256 -8.71 9.51 5.88
CA PRO A 256 -9.99 8.83 6.02
C PRO A 256 -9.90 7.31 5.96
N ILE A 257 -8.89 6.76 5.28
CA ILE A 257 -8.72 5.29 5.15
C ILE A 257 -8.61 4.64 6.52
N ARG A 258 -7.88 5.25 7.44
CA ARG A 258 -7.75 4.73 8.81
C ARG A 258 -9.10 4.67 9.54
N GLY A 259 -9.89 5.72 9.43
CA GLY A 259 -11.24 5.77 10.02
C GLY A 259 -12.17 4.72 9.39
N MET A 260 -12.10 4.54 8.08
CA MET A 260 -12.83 3.52 7.34
C MET A 260 -12.51 2.09 7.85
N TYR A 261 -11.23 1.77 8.07
CA TYR A 261 -10.84 0.47 8.63
C TYR A 261 -11.39 0.27 10.05
N ILE A 262 -11.26 1.27 10.93
CA ILE A 262 -11.73 1.18 12.32
C ILE A 262 -13.26 1.00 12.35
N ASP A 263 -14.02 1.83 11.61
CA ASP A 263 -15.47 1.74 11.54
C ASP A 263 -15.93 0.36 11.04
N ALA A 264 -15.30 -0.18 10.00
CA ALA A 264 -15.63 -1.50 9.47
C ALA A 264 -15.31 -2.63 10.47
N ILE A 265 -14.16 -2.60 11.15
CA ILE A 265 -13.77 -3.58 12.17
C ILE A 265 -14.74 -3.55 13.38
N GLU A 266 -15.14 -2.37 13.81
CA GLU A 266 -16.07 -2.21 14.93
C GLU A 266 -17.47 -2.75 14.63
N ARG A 267 -17.90 -2.72 13.37
CA ARG A 267 -19.20 -3.25 12.88
C ARG A 267 -19.19 -4.76 12.66
N ALA A 268 -18.03 -5.38 12.56
CA ALA A 268 -17.91 -6.82 12.31
C ALA A 268 -18.62 -7.66 13.38
N THR A 269 -19.37 -8.68 12.92
CA THR A 269 -20.18 -9.55 13.75
C THR A 269 -19.83 -11.03 13.61
N SER A 270 -19.23 -11.46 12.51
CA SER A 270 -18.91 -12.85 12.20
C SER A 270 -17.41 -13.04 11.94
N HIS A 271 -16.86 -12.38 10.93
CA HIS A 271 -15.46 -12.56 10.56
C HIS A 271 -14.84 -11.35 9.86
N ILE A 272 -13.52 -11.23 9.98
CA ILE A 272 -12.67 -10.23 9.33
C ILE A 272 -11.53 -10.97 8.65
N LEU A 273 -11.37 -10.78 7.34
CA LEU A 273 -10.30 -11.33 6.54
C LEU A 273 -9.44 -10.18 6.00
N ILE A 274 -8.17 -10.16 6.35
CA ILE A 274 -7.23 -9.09 5.99
C ILE A 274 -6.07 -9.67 5.20
N THR A 275 -5.77 -9.11 4.02
CA THR A 275 -4.50 -9.35 3.34
C THR A 275 -3.75 -8.03 3.21
N THR A 276 -2.52 -7.97 3.71
CA THR A 276 -1.68 -6.78 3.64
C THR A 276 -0.20 -7.14 3.52
N ALA A 277 0.55 -6.35 2.74
CA ALA A 277 1.98 -6.57 2.58
C ALA A 277 2.78 -6.25 3.86
N TYR A 278 2.34 -5.25 4.61
CA TYR A 278 2.94 -4.84 5.88
C TYR A 278 1.85 -4.71 6.92
N PHE A 279 2.04 -5.36 8.07
CA PHE A 279 1.07 -5.37 9.15
C PHE A 279 1.69 -4.83 10.44
N ILE A 280 1.68 -3.51 10.56
CA ILE A 280 2.20 -2.74 11.70
C ILE A 280 1.07 -1.83 12.18
N PRO A 281 -0.01 -2.39 12.75
CA PRO A 281 -1.19 -1.64 13.11
C PRO A 281 -0.89 -0.59 14.18
N ASP A 282 -1.44 0.60 14.01
CA ASP A 282 -1.43 1.57 15.11
C ASP A 282 -2.29 1.08 16.29
N LYS A 283 -2.14 1.76 17.43
CA LYS A 283 -2.77 1.35 18.67
C LYS A 283 -4.29 1.18 18.53
N GLU A 284 -4.96 2.05 17.82
CA GLU A 284 -6.41 2.05 17.69
C GLU A 284 -6.90 0.92 16.77
N ILE A 285 -6.24 0.68 15.65
CA ILE A 285 -6.54 -0.48 14.77
C ILE A 285 -6.28 -1.79 15.53
N LEU A 286 -5.14 -1.88 16.24
CA LEU A 286 -4.82 -3.05 17.05
C LEU A 286 -5.90 -3.33 18.11
N GLN A 287 -6.34 -2.28 18.81
CA GLN A 287 -7.38 -2.40 19.83
C GLN A 287 -8.75 -2.75 19.22
N ALA A 288 -9.10 -2.21 18.06
CA ALA A 288 -10.33 -2.55 17.36
C ALA A 288 -10.36 -4.04 16.95
N LEU A 289 -9.25 -4.59 16.44
CA LEU A 289 -9.13 -6.00 16.09
C LEU A 289 -9.25 -6.90 17.33
N ILE A 290 -8.56 -6.56 18.43
CA ILE A 290 -8.64 -7.29 19.69
C ILE A 290 -10.08 -7.22 20.25
N ALA A 291 -10.73 -6.07 20.20
CA ALA A 291 -12.11 -5.92 20.64
C ALA A 291 -13.08 -6.75 19.80
N ALA A 292 -12.86 -6.84 18.48
CA ALA A 292 -13.64 -7.69 17.59
C ALA A 292 -13.47 -9.18 17.96
N ALA A 293 -12.24 -9.65 18.18
CA ALA A 293 -11.97 -11.02 18.61
C ALA A 293 -12.65 -11.33 19.96
N LYS A 294 -12.62 -10.41 20.93
CA LYS A 294 -13.31 -10.55 22.23
C LYS A 294 -14.85 -10.59 22.10
N ARG A 295 -15.42 -10.00 21.05
CA ARG A 295 -16.85 -10.16 20.72
C ARG A 295 -17.18 -11.50 20.06
N GLY A 296 -16.19 -12.35 19.79
CA GLY A 296 -16.34 -13.65 19.11
C GLY A 296 -16.20 -13.59 17.59
N VAL A 297 -15.77 -12.45 17.02
CA VAL A 297 -15.50 -12.30 15.60
C VAL A 297 -14.23 -13.07 15.23
N LYS A 298 -14.29 -13.90 14.19
CA LYS A 298 -13.12 -14.64 13.68
C LYS A 298 -12.24 -13.70 12.84
N VAL A 299 -11.03 -13.41 13.30
CA VAL A 299 -10.11 -12.50 12.61
C VAL A 299 -8.94 -13.30 12.05
N LYS A 300 -8.73 -13.19 10.72
CA LYS A 300 -7.58 -13.79 10.03
C LYS A 300 -6.80 -12.70 9.31
N VAL A 301 -5.48 -12.71 9.47
CA VAL A 301 -4.55 -11.77 8.83
C VAL A 301 -3.54 -12.56 8.01
N LEU A 302 -3.53 -12.33 6.70
CA LEU A 302 -2.58 -12.90 5.74
C LEU A 302 -1.52 -11.86 5.39
N ILE A 303 -0.27 -12.22 5.62
CA ILE A 303 0.91 -11.40 5.36
C ILE A 303 1.96 -12.23 4.65
N PRO A 304 2.93 -11.63 3.93
CA PRO A 304 4.03 -12.40 3.37
C PRO A 304 4.90 -12.99 4.49
N GLU A 305 5.35 -14.24 4.33
CA GLU A 305 6.36 -14.81 5.25
C GLU A 305 7.67 -14.02 5.19
N TYR A 306 7.98 -13.52 3.99
CA TYR A 306 9.14 -12.68 3.72
C TYR A 306 8.74 -11.55 2.78
N SER A 307 8.74 -10.33 3.30
CA SER A 307 8.46 -9.17 2.46
C SER A 307 9.72 -8.68 1.72
N ASN A 308 9.52 -7.71 0.84
CA ASN A 308 10.61 -7.01 0.18
C ASN A 308 11.27 -5.94 1.08
N HIS A 309 10.71 -5.69 2.29
CA HIS A 309 11.22 -4.74 3.28
C HIS A 309 11.49 -5.45 4.63
N ILE A 310 12.71 -5.96 4.78
CA ILE A 310 13.12 -6.73 5.96
C ILE A 310 12.89 -5.97 7.28
N MET A 311 13.06 -4.64 7.29
CA MET A 311 12.81 -3.83 8.48
C MET A 311 11.35 -3.87 8.90
N ALA A 312 10.40 -3.82 7.93
CA ALA A 312 8.98 -3.96 8.21
C ALA A 312 8.67 -5.32 8.84
N ASP A 313 9.26 -6.41 8.33
CA ASP A 313 9.07 -7.75 8.88
C ASP A 313 9.49 -7.84 10.36
N TRP A 314 10.62 -7.22 10.72
CA TRP A 314 11.13 -7.26 12.09
C TRP A 314 10.35 -6.34 13.04
N VAL A 315 9.96 -5.18 12.58
CA VAL A 315 9.19 -4.20 13.37
C VAL A 315 7.73 -4.67 13.60
N ALA A 316 7.18 -5.47 12.68
CA ALA A 316 5.82 -6.02 12.80
C ALA A 316 5.70 -7.11 13.90
N ARG A 317 6.76 -7.90 14.12
CA ARG A 317 6.72 -9.09 15.00
C ARG A 317 6.23 -8.83 16.42
N PRO A 318 6.62 -7.74 17.12
CA PRO A 318 6.14 -7.48 18.48
C PRO A 318 4.62 -7.43 18.61
N TYR A 319 3.89 -7.04 17.55
CA TYR A 319 2.43 -6.95 17.55
C TYR A 319 1.76 -8.32 17.52
N TYR A 320 2.41 -9.35 16.96
CA TYR A 320 1.80 -10.67 16.74
C TYR A 320 1.41 -11.36 18.06
N GLY A 321 2.22 -11.20 19.10
CA GLY A 321 1.94 -11.87 20.38
C GLY A 321 0.65 -11.44 21.04
N SER A 322 0.28 -10.17 20.97
CA SER A 322 -0.98 -9.67 21.51
C SER A 322 -2.17 -10.19 20.71
N LEU A 323 -2.05 -10.25 19.39
CA LEU A 323 -3.09 -10.75 18.49
C LEU A 323 -3.32 -12.26 18.67
N LEU A 324 -2.24 -13.04 18.66
CA LEU A 324 -2.30 -14.50 18.81
C LEU A 324 -2.90 -14.93 20.18
N ARG A 325 -2.61 -14.21 21.26
CA ARG A 325 -3.19 -14.50 22.58
C ARG A 325 -4.70 -14.26 22.65
N GLU A 326 -5.21 -13.36 21.83
CA GLU A 326 -6.65 -13.08 21.73
C GLU A 326 -7.34 -13.93 20.64
N GLY A 327 -6.65 -14.95 20.11
CA GLY A 327 -7.21 -15.89 19.14
C GLY A 327 -7.29 -15.36 17.70
N ILE A 328 -6.63 -14.25 17.40
CA ILE A 328 -6.51 -13.74 16.04
C ILE A 328 -5.49 -14.61 15.29
N GLU A 329 -5.88 -15.12 14.13
CA GLU A 329 -5.05 -15.99 13.30
C GLU A 329 -4.12 -15.15 12.42
N ILE A 330 -2.83 -15.46 12.44
CA ILE A 330 -1.82 -14.90 11.54
C ILE A 330 -1.37 -15.99 10.57
N TRP A 331 -1.48 -15.71 9.28
CA TRP A 331 -1.11 -16.61 8.20
C TRP A 331 0.04 -16.01 7.39
N LEU A 332 1.06 -16.80 7.14
CA LEU A 332 2.28 -16.42 6.43
C LEU A 332 2.24 -17.00 5.02
N TYR A 333 2.07 -16.12 4.03
CA TYR A 333 2.05 -16.49 2.61
C TYR A 333 3.44 -16.91 2.16
N GLN A 334 3.53 -18.06 1.47
CA GLN A 334 4.79 -18.67 1.10
C GLN A 334 5.05 -18.57 -0.41
N HIS A 335 6.31 -18.75 -0.79
CA HIS A 335 6.80 -18.89 -2.17
C HIS A 335 6.72 -17.64 -3.05
N ALA A 336 5.89 -16.66 -2.74
CA ALA A 336 5.79 -15.40 -3.45
C ALA A 336 5.58 -14.22 -2.47
N MET A 337 5.80 -13.01 -2.95
CA MET A 337 5.43 -11.80 -2.22
C MET A 337 3.94 -11.54 -2.38
N VAL A 338 3.13 -11.78 -1.33
CA VAL A 338 1.75 -11.26 -1.30
C VAL A 338 1.81 -9.76 -0.98
N HIS A 339 1.28 -8.95 -1.90
CA HIS A 339 1.35 -7.49 -1.79
C HIS A 339 -0.04 -6.82 -1.83
N SER A 340 -1.10 -7.59 -1.73
CA SER A 340 -2.49 -7.10 -1.68
C SER A 340 -2.75 -6.22 -0.46
N LYS A 341 -3.67 -5.28 -0.60
CA LYS A 341 -4.19 -4.46 0.49
C LYS A 341 -5.70 -4.52 0.43
N THR A 342 -6.24 -5.57 1.05
CA THR A 342 -7.66 -5.90 1.01
C THR A 342 -8.17 -6.27 2.39
N MET A 343 -9.44 -5.99 2.62
CA MET A 343 -10.18 -6.50 3.78
C MET A 343 -11.58 -6.88 3.33
N SER A 344 -12.08 -8.02 3.82
CA SER A 344 -13.48 -8.41 3.69
C SER A 344 -14.07 -8.67 5.07
N ILE A 345 -15.32 -8.27 5.28
CA ILE A 345 -16.03 -8.39 6.56
C ILE A 345 -17.40 -8.95 6.33
N ASP A 346 -17.70 -10.05 7.04
CA ASP A 346 -19.03 -10.67 7.18
C ASP A 346 -19.70 -11.05 5.83
N GLY A 347 -18.90 -11.21 4.74
CA GLY A 347 -19.42 -11.45 3.39
C GLY A 347 -20.30 -10.32 2.86
N MET A 348 -20.15 -9.09 3.37
CA MET A 348 -21.01 -7.96 3.05
C MET A 348 -20.26 -6.70 2.63
N TRP A 349 -19.10 -6.47 3.21
CA TRP A 349 -18.27 -5.30 2.95
C TRP A 349 -16.87 -5.71 2.55
N SER A 350 -16.27 -4.99 1.63
CA SER A 350 -14.87 -5.18 1.26
C SER A 350 -14.19 -3.87 0.91
N THR A 351 -12.86 -3.84 1.05
CA THR A 351 -12.03 -2.74 0.56
C THR A 351 -10.83 -3.29 -0.20
N ILE A 352 -10.48 -2.59 -1.28
CA ILE A 352 -9.36 -2.89 -2.17
C ILE A 352 -8.66 -1.57 -2.48
N GLY A 353 -7.32 -1.53 -2.32
CA GLY A 353 -6.61 -0.29 -2.57
C GLY A 353 -5.11 -0.39 -2.45
N THR A 354 -4.50 0.73 -2.05
CA THR A 354 -3.05 0.88 -2.00
C THR A 354 -2.48 0.93 -0.58
N ALA A 355 -3.32 1.18 0.43
CA ALA A 355 -2.90 1.39 1.81
C ALA A 355 -2.67 0.08 2.57
N ASN A 356 -1.44 -0.16 3.01
CA ASN A 356 -1.14 -1.20 4.00
C ASN A 356 -1.68 -0.82 5.38
N ILE A 357 -1.73 -1.79 6.28
CA ILE A 357 -2.00 -1.53 7.70
C ILE A 357 -0.66 -1.24 8.39
N ASP A 358 -0.06 -0.12 8.04
CA ASP A 358 1.15 0.43 8.63
C ASP A 358 1.02 1.95 8.86
N ARG A 359 1.97 2.52 9.57
CA ARG A 359 1.91 3.92 9.98
C ARG A 359 2.06 4.89 8.80
N LEU A 360 2.91 4.56 7.83
CA LEU A 360 3.13 5.41 6.65
C LEU A 360 1.89 5.45 5.77
N SER A 361 1.27 4.31 5.50
CA SER A 361 0.03 4.25 4.72
C SER A 361 -1.12 4.92 5.45
N MET A 362 -1.24 4.71 6.79
CA MET A 362 -2.39 5.25 7.54
C MET A 362 -2.30 6.74 7.86
N ARG A 363 -1.09 7.33 7.94
CA ARG A 363 -0.89 8.72 8.41
C ARG A 363 0.20 9.50 7.70
N GLY A 364 0.81 8.97 6.64
CA GLY A 364 1.97 9.59 5.99
C GLY A 364 1.81 9.80 4.49
N ASN A 365 1.44 8.77 3.76
CA ASN A 365 1.41 8.77 2.30
C ASN A 365 0.08 9.23 1.71
N HIS A 366 0.13 9.61 0.43
CA HIS A 366 -1.05 9.64 -0.42
C HIS A 366 -1.43 8.21 -0.76
N GLU A 367 -2.62 7.80 -0.39
CA GLU A 367 -3.17 6.46 -0.60
C GLU A 367 -4.59 6.54 -1.14
N VAL A 368 -5.06 5.47 -1.74
CA VAL A 368 -6.45 5.30 -2.15
C VAL A 368 -6.95 3.90 -1.82
N ASN A 369 -8.11 3.82 -1.19
CA ASN A 369 -8.85 2.58 -1.02
C ASN A 369 -10.29 2.79 -1.48
N MET A 370 -10.76 1.93 -2.36
CA MET A 370 -12.20 1.81 -2.62
C MET A 370 -12.83 0.88 -1.60
N GLN A 371 -14.02 1.24 -1.13
CA GLN A 371 -14.85 0.38 -0.30
C GLN A 371 -16.15 0.08 -1.02
N PHE A 372 -16.63 -1.14 -0.80
CA PHE A 372 -17.80 -1.69 -1.46
C PHE A 372 -18.74 -2.34 -0.44
N HIS A 373 -19.97 -1.90 -0.41
CA HIS A 373 -21.06 -2.57 0.29
C HIS A 373 -21.79 -3.48 -0.72
N SER A 374 -21.16 -4.61 -1.06
CA SER A 374 -21.65 -5.59 -2.02
C SER A 374 -21.37 -7.00 -1.52
N ARG A 375 -22.45 -7.76 -1.27
CA ARG A 375 -22.34 -9.15 -0.84
C ARG A 375 -21.61 -10.01 -1.88
N GLU A 376 -21.94 -9.84 -3.14
CA GLU A 376 -21.35 -10.62 -4.23
C GLU A 376 -19.83 -10.37 -4.31
N LEU A 377 -19.38 -9.11 -4.27
CA LEU A 377 -17.97 -8.79 -4.27
C LEU A 377 -17.26 -9.23 -2.98
N ALA A 378 -17.90 -9.05 -1.82
CA ALA A 378 -17.29 -9.46 -0.55
C ALA A 378 -17.08 -10.98 -0.50
N GLN A 379 -18.05 -11.78 -0.95
CA GLN A 379 -17.90 -13.23 -1.05
C GLN A 379 -16.80 -13.63 -2.04
N HIS A 380 -16.71 -12.97 -3.19
CA HIS A 380 -15.61 -13.22 -4.13
C HIS A 380 -14.24 -12.85 -3.54
N MET A 381 -14.15 -11.78 -2.74
CA MET A 381 -12.92 -11.44 -2.02
C MET A 381 -12.55 -12.48 -0.95
N GLU A 382 -13.54 -13.12 -0.33
CA GLU A 382 -13.34 -14.24 0.61
C GLU A 382 -12.85 -15.50 -0.12
N GLU A 383 -13.37 -15.81 -1.31
CA GLU A 383 -12.86 -16.88 -2.17
C GLU A 383 -11.38 -16.65 -2.53
N ILE A 384 -11.02 -15.41 -2.87
CA ILE A 384 -9.63 -15.02 -3.14
C ILE A 384 -8.76 -15.25 -1.89
N PHE A 385 -9.23 -14.83 -0.73
CA PHE A 385 -8.51 -15.02 0.54
C PHE A 385 -8.31 -16.51 0.86
N ASP A 386 -9.34 -17.33 0.71
CA ASP A 386 -9.26 -18.77 0.95
C ASP A 386 -8.34 -19.48 -0.07
N ASN A 387 -8.35 -19.04 -1.33
CA ASN A 387 -7.40 -19.50 -2.34
C ASN A 387 -5.95 -19.16 -1.95
N ASP A 388 -5.71 -17.95 -1.46
CA ASP A 388 -4.39 -17.53 -0.98
C ASP A 388 -3.93 -18.34 0.26
N LEU A 389 -4.85 -18.73 1.15
CA LEU A 389 -4.55 -19.58 2.30
C LEU A 389 -4.01 -20.97 1.91
N THR A 390 -4.32 -21.48 0.71
CA THR A 390 -3.80 -22.78 0.23
C THR A 390 -2.28 -22.80 0.12
N THR A 391 -1.65 -21.62 0.00
CA THR A 391 -0.19 -21.45 -0.08
C THR A 391 0.38 -20.81 1.19
N ALA A 392 -0.44 -20.62 2.21
CA ALA A 392 -0.01 -20.02 3.46
C ALA A 392 0.12 -21.05 4.58
N ARG A 393 0.98 -20.77 5.55
CA ARG A 393 1.03 -21.50 6.82
C ARG A 393 0.59 -20.62 7.98
N GLN A 394 -0.07 -21.23 8.95
CA GLN A 394 -0.43 -20.50 10.15
C GLN A 394 0.81 -20.28 11.04
N TYR A 395 0.96 -19.05 11.54
CA TYR A 395 1.95 -18.69 12.55
C TYR A 395 1.34 -18.85 13.94
N THR A 396 1.92 -19.73 14.76
CA THR A 396 1.32 -20.12 16.03
C THR A 396 1.86 -19.33 17.21
N ILE A 397 1.10 -19.29 18.31
CA ILE A 397 1.56 -18.71 19.58
C ILE A 397 2.81 -19.44 20.11
N GLY A 398 2.91 -20.76 19.90
CA GLY A 398 4.08 -21.54 20.29
C GLY A 398 5.35 -21.13 19.53
N GLU A 399 5.25 -20.88 18.24
CA GLU A 399 6.36 -20.34 17.42
C GLU A 399 6.77 -18.95 17.89
N TRP A 400 5.79 -18.09 18.20
CA TRP A 400 6.06 -16.74 18.70
C TRP A 400 6.74 -16.76 20.06
N GLU A 401 6.29 -17.58 21.00
CA GLU A 401 6.87 -17.73 22.35
C GLU A 401 8.22 -18.45 22.32
N GLY A 402 8.42 -19.40 21.40
CA GLY A 402 9.65 -20.16 21.19
C GLY A 402 10.79 -19.37 20.55
N ARG A 403 10.61 -18.07 20.20
CA ARG A 403 11.68 -17.23 19.63
C ARG A 403 12.87 -17.16 20.58
N ASN A 404 14.08 -17.32 20.01
CA ASN A 404 15.31 -17.23 20.77
C ASN A 404 15.54 -15.82 21.34
N MET A 405 16.42 -15.73 22.36
CA MET A 405 16.71 -14.47 23.05
C MET A 405 17.29 -13.41 22.09
N LEU A 406 18.11 -13.81 21.12
CA LEU A 406 18.71 -12.88 20.15
C LEU A 406 17.64 -12.23 19.26
N THR A 407 16.67 -13.01 18.79
CA THR A 407 15.52 -12.50 18.03
C THR A 407 14.74 -11.46 18.85
N ARG A 408 14.44 -11.75 20.12
CA ARG A 408 13.69 -10.81 20.98
C ARG A 408 14.45 -9.53 21.24
N ILE A 409 15.76 -9.60 21.45
CA ILE A 409 16.63 -8.42 21.60
C ILE A 409 16.65 -7.58 20.31
N THR A 410 16.78 -8.24 19.15
CA THR A 410 16.77 -7.55 17.84
C THR A 410 15.44 -6.84 17.59
N GLU A 411 14.30 -7.50 17.85
CA GLU A 411 12.97 -6.90 17.75
C GLU A 411 12.85 -5.66 18.66
N TYR A 412 13.34 -5.74 19.90
CA TYR A 412 13.31 -4.62 20.84
C TYR A 412 14.17 -3.44 20.35
N LEU A 413 15.37 -3.71 19.83
CA LEU A 413 16.27 -2.69 19.30
C LEU A 413 15.73 -2.01 18.04
N LEU A 414 14.95 -2.73 17.21
CA LEU A 414 14.39 -2.22 15.97
C LEU A 414 13.01 -1.55 16.15
N HIS A 415 12.30 -1.83 17.23
CA HIS A 415 10.98 -1.25 17.48
C HIS A 415 10.92 0.29 17.39
N PRO A 416 11.91 1.07 17.87
CA PRO A 416 11.90 2.54 17.71
C PRO A 416 11.86 3.03 16.26
N PHE A 417 12.16 2.16 15.26
CA PHE A 417 12.13 2.51 13.84
C PHE A 417 10.78 2.28 13.18
N GLU A 418 9.74 1.92 13.93
CA GLU A 418 8.37 1.72 13.41
C GLU A 418 7.81 2.94 12.67
N PHE A 419 8.31 4.15 12.99
CA PHE A 419 7.88 5.38 12.32
C PHE A 419 8.41 5.52 10.89
N MET A 420 9.37 4.69 10.50
CA MET A 420 9.99 4.70 9.16
C MET A 420 9.35 3.70 8.19
N VAL A 421 8.37 2.92 8.68
CA VAL A 421 7.75 1.81 7.93
C VAL A 421 6.24 2.00 7.86
#